data_cb907682d9655268cca8e8adb50e21c1
#
_entry.id   cb907682d9655268cca8e8adb50e21c1
#
_cell.length_a   1.000
_cell.length_b   1.000
_cell.length_c   1.000
_cell.angle_alpha   90.00
_cell.angle_beta   90.00
_cell.angle_gamma   90.00
#
_symmetry.space_group_name_H-M   'P 1'
#
loop_
_entity.id
_entity.type
_entity.pdbx_description
1 polymer ?
#
loop_
_entity_poly.entity_id
_entity_poly.type
_entity_poly.pdbx_seq_one_letter_code
_entity_poly.pdbx_strand_id
1 'polypeptide(L)'
;MKKLLYILLSAILAAATACHHRSAASLGDFDISLYAPAYSSGFEIFGAEGMKSTILKTYAPWQGAEGEETQLFIARNGEQAPADFPGQVLDGDARRIVCMSSTYIAMLDALGEPQRVVGVSGIDYISNPYVASHKEQIGDVGYDGNMNYERLLSLSPDIVLLFGVSGASAMEPKLRELGIPYAYMGEYLEQSPLGKAEWLVAVAEIAGMRERGEEVFREIPLRYDSLKTLAAKAERKPVVMLNTPYGDSWLMAPPSSYVARLIADAGGQYVYTQDTGNQSRPIDTEEAYRLAEMSDCWINVGSAASLKELAEIVPKFMDTRPVREGRVYNNNRRTNPSGGNDYWESGVIHPDLILQD
;
A
#
# COMPACT_ATOMS: atom_id res chain seq x y z
N MET A 1 -56.90 -11.63 39.91
CA MET A 1 -56.30 -10.57 39.08
C MET A 1 -54.97 -10.03 39.65
N LYS A 2 -54.87 -9.63 40.96
CA LYS A 2 -53.61 -9.12 41.51
C LYS A 2 -52.44 -10.10 41.50
N LYS A 3 -52.64 -11.40 41.75
CA LYS A 3 -51.59 -12.44 41.70
C LYS A 3 -51.05 -12.68 40.28
N LEU A 4 -51.91 -12.56 39.25
CA LEU A 4 -51.50 -12.72 37.82
C LEU A 4 -50.67 -11.53 37.37
N LEU A 5 -50.97 -10.31 37.88
CA LEU A 5 -50.22 -9.09 37.59
C LEU A 5 -48.80 -9.14 38.18
N TYR A 6 -48.64 -9.70 39.39
CA TYR A 6 -47.30 -9.85 40.01
C TYR A 6 -46.42 -10.89 39.29
N ILE A 7 -47.01 -11.98 38.75
CA ILE A 7 -46.32 -13.00 37.98
C ILE A 7 -45.87 -12.40 36.62
N LEU A 8 -46.75 -11.59 36.00
CA LEU A 8 -46.38 -10.90 34.74
C LEU A 8 -45.28 -9.84 34.98
N LEU A 9 -45.33 -9.09 36.08
CA LEU A 9 -44.33 -8.09 36.43
C LEU A 9 -42.98 -8.73 36.77
N SER A 10 -42.95 -9.87 37.47
CA SER A 10 -41.73 -10.61 37.76
C SER A 10 -41.13 -11.29 36.52
N ALA A 11 -41.96 -11.72 35.56
CA ALA A 11 -41.46 -12.26 34.28
C ALA A 11 -40.84 -11.15 33.38
N ILE A 12 -41.39 -9.94 33.38
CA ILE A 12 -40.83 -8.78 32.66
C ILE A 12 -39.54 -8.32 33.33
N LEU A 13 -39.44 -8.34 34.67
CA LEU A 13 -38.20 -7.97 35.38
C LEU A 13 -37.10 -9.04 35.14
N ALA A 14 -37.44 -10.32 35.04
CA ALA A 14 -36.48 -11.39 34.73
C ALA A 14 -36.00 -11.33 33.26
N ALA A 15 -36.85 -10.87 32.33
CA ALA A 15 -36.44 -10.65 30.94
C ALA A 15 -35.54 -9.42 30.74
N ALA A 16 -35.65 -8.40 31.63
CA ALA A 16 -34.79 -7.21 31.57
C ALA A 16 -33.39 -7.42 32.17
N THR A 17 -33.16 -8.48 32.94
CA THR A 17 -31.85 -8.83 33.49
C THR A 17 -31.04 -9.81 32.63
N ALA A 18 -31.56 -10.24 31.50
CA ALA A 18 -30.83 -11.03 30.49
C ALA A 18 -30.04 -10.11 29.52
N CYS A 19 -29.68 -8.87 29.91
CA CYS A 19 -28.51 -8.22 29.35
C CYS A 19 -27.31 -9.05 29.78
N HIS A 20 -26.87 -9.94 28.90
CA HIS A 20 -25.54 -10.50 29.02
C HIS A 20 -24.56 -9.33 29.08
N HIS A 21 -24.07 -9.03 30.29
CA HIS A 21 -22.78 -8.40 30.41
C HIS A 21 -21.78 -9.38 29.80
N ARG A 22 -21.57 -9.31 28.49
CA ARG A 22 -20.32 -9.80 27.96
C ARG A 22 -19.25 -9.01 28.71
N SER A 23 -18.46 -9.69 29.52
CA SER A 23 -17.23 -9.09 30.04
C SER A 23 -16.54 -8.45 28.85
N ALA A 24 -16.11 -7.18 28.97
CA ALA A 24 -15.34 -6.53 27.92
C ALA A 24 -14.19 -7.47 27.57
N ALA A 25 -14.01 -7.77 26.28
CA ALA A 25 -12.91 -8.60 25.83
C ALA A 25 -11.59 -7.96 26.29
N SER A 26 -10.63 -8.77 26.67
CA SER A 26 -9.27 -8.32 26.90
C SER A 26 -8.50 -8.31 25.59
N LEU A 27 -7.41 -7.55 25.51
CA LEU A 27 -6.54 -7.58 24.34
C LEU A 27 -6.03 -9.00 24.03
N GLY A 28 -5.79 -9.79 25.08
CA GLY A 28 -5.34 -11.19 24.96
C GLY A 28 -6.35 -12.14 24.35
N ASP A 29 -7.65 -11.78 24.27
CA ASP A 29 -8.68 -12.61 23.65
C ASP A 29 -8.64 -12.53 22.12
N PHE A 30 -7.94 -11.52 21.54
CA PHE A 30 -7.72 -11.36 20.09
C PHE A 30 -6.49 -12.16 19.64
N ASP A 31 -6.55 -13.48 19.82
CA ASP A 31 -5.45 -14.43 19.51
C ASP A 31 -5.74 -15.31 18.27
N ILE A 32 -6.96 -15.23 17.72
CA ILE A 32 -7.34 -15.99 16.52
C ILE A 32 -6.82 -15.25 15.29
N SER A 33 -5.83 -15.84 14.60
CA SER A 33 -5.38 -15.33 13.31
C SER A 33 -6.49 -15.54 12.27
N LEU A 34 -7.11 -14.44 11.84
CA LEU A 34 -8.11 -14.43 10.77
C LEU A 34 -7.46 -14.32 9.39
N TYR A 35 -6.31 -13.69 9.31
CA TYR A 35 -5.50 -13.61 8.11
C TYR A 35 -4.03 -13.43 8.47
N ALA A 36 -3.22 -14.40 8.08
CA ALA A 36 -1.76 -14.33 8.11
C ALA A 36 -1.27 -14.27 6.65
N PRO A 37 -0.64 -13.16 6.21
CA PRO A 37 -0.18 -13.02 4.83
C PRO A 37 0.82 -14.11 4.44
N ALA A 38 0.75 -14.54 3.18
CA ALA A 38 1.66 -15.54 2.63
C ALA A 38 2.95 -14.91 2.05
N TYR A 39 2.89 -13.66 1.65
CA TYR A 39 3.96 -12.94 0.94
C TYR A 39 4.40 -11.66 1.64
N SER A 40 3.47 -10.97 2.31
CA SER A 40 3.75 -9.78 3.12
C SER A 40 4.26 -10.21 4.51
N SER A 41 5.12 -9.40 5.09
CA SER A 41 5.53 -9.52 6.50
C SER A 41 5.08 -8.32 7.34
N GLY A 42 4.38 -7.38 6.72
CA GLY A 42 4.10 -6.09 7.32
C GLY A 42 2.77 -6.00 8.06
N PHE A 43 1.87 -7.00 7.96
CA PHE A 43 0.60 -6.96 8.68
C PHE A 43 0.05 -8.34 9.03
N GLU A 44 -0.89 -8.38 9.96
CA GLU A 44 -1.74 -9.54 10.28
C GLU A 44 -3.11 -9.05 10.79
N ILE A 45 -4.13 -9.90 10.67
CA ILE A 45 -5.48 -9.61 11.12
C ILE A 45 -5.89 -10.65 12.16
N PHE A 46 -6.31 -10.17 13.33
CA PHE A 46 -6.72 -10.99 14.45
C PHE A 46 -8.19 -10.78 14.79
N GLY A 47 -8.78 -11.82 15.34
CA GLY A 47 -10.13 -11.81 15.90
C GLY A 47 -10.17 -12.48 17.26
N ALA A 48 -11.34 -12.47 17.89
CA ALA A 48 -11.61 -13.12 19.15
C ALA A 48 -12.85 -14.01 19.03
N GLU A 49 -12.93 -15.08 19.85
CA GLU A 49 -14.03 -16.04 19.81
C GLU A 49 -15.38 -15.35 20.04
N GLY A 50 -16.31 -15.57 19.14
CA GLY A 50 -17.67 -15.02 19.22
C GLY A 50 -17.80 -13.53 19.00
N MET A 51 -16.72 -12.83 18.61
CA MET A 51 -16.70 -11.42 18.23
C MET A 51 -16.68 -11.23 16.71
N LYS A 52 -17.17 -10.07 16.27
CA LYS A 52 -17.11 -9.61 14.87
C LYS A 52 -16.03 -8.54 14.65
N SER A 53 -15.66 -7.86 15.73
CA SER A 53 -14.55 -6.90 15.72
C SER A 53 -13.22 -7.60 15.49
N THR A 54 -12.31 -6.86 14.89
CA THR A 54 -10.98 -7.37 14.52
C THR A 54 -9.89 -6.40 14.91
N ILE A 55 -8.66 -6.87 14.99
CA ILE A 55 -7.47 -6.05 15.14
C ILE A 55 -6.58 -6.25 13.91
N LEU A 56 -6.35 -5.18 13.16
CA LEU A 56 -5.30 -5.11 12.16
C LEU A 56 -4.01 -4.65 12.86
N LYS A 57 -2.98 -5.50 12.82
CA LYS A 57 -1.62 -5.16 13.26
C LYS A 57 -0.75 -4.82 12.07
N THR A 58 -0.02 -3.73 12.16
CA THR A 58 1.02 -3.36 11.18
C THR A 58 2.37 -3.40 11.87
N TYR A 59 3.28 -4.19 11.32
CA TYR A 59 4.65 -4.38 11.82
C TYR A 59 5.62 -3.47 11.07
N ALA A 60 6.60 -2.92 11.78
CA ALA A 60 7.58 -1.99 11.22
C ALA A 60 6.92 -0.95 10.30
N PRO A 61 6.02 -0.10 10.81
CA PRO A 61 5.11 0.73 10.01
C PRO A 61 5.80 1.82 9.17
N TRP A 62 7.10 2.05 9.36
CA TRP A 62 7.95 2.94 8.54
C TRP A 62 9.38 2.43 8.50
N GLN A 63 10.18 2.97 7.60
CA GLN A 63 11.58 2.58 7.45
C GLN A 63 12.38 2.88 8.72
N GLY A 64 13.04 1.86 9.26
CA GLY A 64 13.81 1.95 10.51
C GLY A 64 12.98 1.72 11.78
N ALA A 65 11.74 1.25 11.65
CA ALA A 65 10.84 0.94 12.78
C ALA A 65 10.89 -0.55 13.20
N GLU A 66 12.04 -1.20 13.04
CA GLU A 66 12.17 -2.60 13.44
C GLU A 66 11.82 -2.80 14.91
N GLY A 67 10.84 -3.68 15.16
CA GLY A 67 10.33 -3.96 16.52
C GLY A 67 9.19 -3.04 16.97
N GLU A 68 8.83 -2.05 16.18
CA GLU A 68 7.63 -1.24 16.40
C GLU A 68 6.41 -1.86 15.72
N GLU A 69 5.24 -1.69 16.34
CA GLU A 69 3.96 -2.09 15.75
C GLU A 69 2.90 -1.01 15.98
N THR A 70 1.94 -0.93 15.06
CA THR A 70 0.72 -0.17 15.24
C THR A 70 -0.49 -1.09 15.15
N GLN A 71 -1.57 -0.72 15.85
CA GLN A 71 -2.78 -1.54 15.90
C GLN A 71 -4.00 -0.68 15.61
N LEU A 72 -4.93 -1.24 14.82
CA LEU A 72 -6.24 -0.68 14.56
C LEU A 72 -7.30 -1.69 14.99
N PHE A 73 -8.10 -1.33 15.99
CA PHE A 73 -9.30 -2.06 16.34
C PHE A 73 -10.45 -1.61 15.44
N ILE A 74 -11.08 -2.54 14.73
CA ILE A 74 -12.24 -2.27 13.89
C ILE A 74 -13.47 -2.79 14.64
N ALA A 75 -14.21 -1.86 15.24
CA ALA A 75 -15.40 -2.18 16.03
C ALA A 75 -16.54 -2.59 15.12
N ARG A 76 -17.16 -3.74 15.37
CA ARG A 76 -18.32 -4.23 14.65
C ARG A 76 -19.40 -4.68 15.61
N ASN A 77 -20.64 -4.70 15.17
CA ASN A 77 -21.79 -5.20 15.96
C ASN A 77 -21.95 -4.51 17.34
N GLY A 78 -21.51 -3.24 17.47
CA GLY A 78 -21.56 -2.48 18.73
C GLY A 78 -20.56 -2.94 19.80
N GLU A 79 -19.59 -3.77 19.42
CA GLU A 79 -18.52 -4.22 20.29
C GLU A 79 -17.53 -3.08 20.56
N GLN A 80 -16.92 -3.09 21.73
CA GLN A 80 -15.99 -2.05 22.17
C GLN A 80 -14.56 -2.58 22.20
N ALA A 81 -13.60 -1.70 21.91
CA ALA A 81 -12.20 -2.02 22.09
C ALA A 81 -11.92 -2.37 23.57
N PRO A 82 -10.96 -3.27 23.84
CA PRO A 82 -10.46 -3.51 25.19
C PRO A 82 -10.05 -2.17 25.87
N ALA A 83 -10.29 -2.06 27.17
CA ALA A 83 -10.04 -0.82 27.91
C ALA A 83 -8.53 -0.40 27.90
N ASP A 84 -7.66 -1.37 27.73
CA ASP A 84 -6.19 -1.23 27.66
C ASP A 84 -5.66 -1.26 26.23
N PHE A 85 -6.54 -1.12 25.22
CA PHE A 85 -6.13 -1.17 23.82
C PHE A 85 -5.20 0.02 23.46
N PRO A 86 -3.97 -0.24 23.01
CA PRO A 86 -2.98 0.83 22.81
C PRO A 86 -3.10 1.55 21.46
N GLY A 87 -3.91 1.01 20.53
CA GLY A 87 -3.99 1.46 19.13
C GLY A 87 -5.09 2.45 18.83
N GLN A 88 -5.40 2.58 17.57
CA GLN A 88 -6.52 3.37 17.05
C GLN A 88 -7.81 2.54 17.06
N VAL A 89 -8.95 3.20 17.18
CA VAL A 89 -10.27 2.55 17.11
C VAL A 89 -11.06 3.16 15.96
N LEU A 90 -11.49 2.30 15.05
CA LEU A 90 -12.40 2.61 13.95
C LEU A 90 -13.79 2.10 14.31
N ASP A 91 -14.78 2.96 14.31
CA ASP A 91 -16.17 2.61 14.63
C ASP A 91 -16.91 2.11 13.38
N GLY A 92 -16.84 0.81 13.17
CA GLY A 92 -17.41 0.12 12.01
C GLY A 92 -16.48 0.04 10.80
N ASP A 93 -17.02 -0.45 9.70
CA ASP A 93 -16.31 -0.54 8.43
C ASP A 93 -16.18 0.84 7.77
N ALA A 94 -14.98 1.20 7.34
CA ALA A 94 -14.74 2.50 6.73
C ALA A 94 -15.48 2.67 5.41
N ARG A 95 -16.20 3.77 5.25
CA ARG A 95 -16.91 4.18 4.04
C ARG A 95 -16.39 5.48 3.46
N ARG A 96 -15.72 6.28 4.25
CA ARG A 96 -15.15 7.58 3.89
C ARG A 96 -13.67 7.57 4.22
N ILE A 97 -12.86 7.27 3.22
CA ILE A 97 -11.43 6.99 3.38
C ILE A 97 -10.64 8.12 2.74
N VAL A 98 -9.69 8.67 3.48
CA VAL A 98 -8.66 9.56 2.95
C VAL A 98 -7.40 8.74 2.68
N CYS A 99 -6.90 8.81 1.46
CA CYS A 99 -5.75 8.05 0.99
C CYS A 99 -4.54 8.98 0.79
N MET A 100 -3.51 8.81 1.61
CA MET A 100 -2.28 9.62 1.48
C MET A 100 -1.32 9.07 0.41
N SER A 101 -1.63 7.93 -0.18
CA SER A 101 -0.93 7.34 -1.33
C SER A 101 -1.92 6.91 -2.40
N SER A 102 -1.54 7.05 -3.67
CA SER A 102 -2.34 6.57 -4.82
C SER A 102 -2.44 5.04 -4.87
N THR A 103 -1.54 4.32 -4.23
CA THR A 103 -1.61 2.85 -4.10
C THR A 103 -2.84 2.39 -3.33
N TYR A 104 -3.25 3.12 -2.29
CA TYR A 104 -4.45 2.80 -1.50
C TYR A 104 -5.74 3.01 -2.30
N ILE A 105 -5.72 4.04 -3.18
CA ILE A 105 -6.81 4.28 -4.12
C ILE A 105 -6.95 3.10 -5.09
N ALA A 106 -5.84 2.63 -5.62
CA ALA A 106 -5.82 1.47 -6.52
C ALA A 106 -6.28 0.19 -5.80
N MET A 107 -5.98 0.00 -4.50
CA MET A 107 -6.51 -1.11 -3.70
C MET A 107 -8.04 -1.03 -3.58
N LEU A 108 -8.59 0.15 -3.27
CA LEU A 108 -10.04 0.35 -3.20
C LEU A 108 -10.72 0.16 -4.56
N ASP A 109 -10.07 0.58 -5.64
CA ASP A 109 -10.57 0.39 -7.01
C ASP A 109 -10.60 -1.10 -7.39
N ALA A 110 -9.55 -1.86 -7.05
CA ALA A 110 -9.49 -3.31 -7.27
C ALA A 110 -10.57 -4.07 -6.48
N LEU A 111 -11.00 -3.54 -5.33
CA LEU A 111 -12.15 -4.06 -4.57
C LEU A 111 -13.50 -3.67 -5.18
N GLY A 112 -13.54 -2.76 -6.15
CA GLY A 112 -14.75 -2.21 -6.75
C GLY A 112 -15.38 -1.09 -5.92
N GLU A 113 -14.63 -0.46 -5.02
CA GLU A 113 -15.10 0.54 -4.06
C GLU A 113 -14.37 1.91 -4.15
N PRO A 114 -14.00 2.42 -5.33
CA PRO A 114 -13.28 3.68 -5.45
C PRO A 114 -14.10 4.88 -4.93
N GLN A 115 -15.44 4.76 -4.83
CA GLN A 115 -16.32 5.80 -4.29
C GLN A 115 -16.14 6.03 -2.78
N ARG A 116 -15.45 5.15 -2.06
CA ARG A 116 -15.10 5.36 -0.66
C ARG A 116 -13.96 6.36 -0.47
N VAL A 117 -13.23 6.67 -1.53
CA VAL A 117 -12.18 7.69 -1.51
C VAL A 117 -12.83 9.08 -1.46
N VAL A 118 -12.70 9.77 -0.32
CA VAL A 118 -13.26 11.12 -0.15
C VAL A 118 -12.19 12.21 -0.14
N GLY A 119 -10.92 11.84 0.07
CA GLY A 119 -9.80 12.76 0.07
C GLY A 119 -8.50 12.05 -0.31
N VAL A 120 -7.59 12.80 -0.88
CA VAL A 120 -6.32 12.31 -1.40
C VAL A 120 -5.21 13.34 -1.20
N SER A 121 -3.97 12.87 -1.26
CA SER A 121 -2.77 13.71 -1.33
C SER A 121 -2.39 13.96 -2.79
N GLY A 122 -2.34 15.22 -3.24
CA GLY A 122 -1.87 15.59 -4.57
C GLY A 122 -2.76 15.10 -5.71
N ILE A 123 -4.02 15.48 -5.71
CA ILE A 123 -5.08 14.98 -6.61
C ILE A 123 -4.72 15.05 -8.10
N ASP A 124 -3.90 16.02 -8.52
CA ASP A 124 -3.51 16.17 -9.92
C ASP A 124 -2.54 15.09 -10.40
N TYR A 125 -1.80 14.48 -9.48
CA TYR A 125 -0.84 13.40 -9.77
C TYR A 125 -1.47 12.00 -9.72
N ILE A 126 -2.77 11.89 -9.45
CA ILE A 126 -3.45 10.60 -9.39
C ILE A 126 -3.96 10.22 -10.78
N SER A 127 -3.61 9.02 -11.24
CA SER A 127 -3.98 8.51 -12.57
C SER A 127 -5.29 7.72 -12.54
N ASN A 128 -5.79 7.33 -11.36
CA ASN A 128 -7.00 6.54 -11.23
C ASN A 128 -8.19 7.22 -11.92
N PRO A 129 -8.91 6.53 -12.85
CA PRO A 129 -9.97 7.13 -13.66
C PRO A 129 -11.16 7.65 -12.84
N TYR A 130 -11.48 6.97 -11.72
CA TYR A 130 -12.56 7.42 -10.84
C TYR A 130 -12.20 8.76 -10.19
N VAL A 131 -11.01 8.86 -9.59
CA VAL A 131 -10.55 10.12 -8.98
C VAL A 131 -10.45 11.22 -10.01
N ALA A 132 -9.91 10.94 -11.21
CA ALA A 132 -9.77 11.91 -12.28
C ALA A 132 -11.14 12.49 -12.74
N SER A 133 -12.21 11.66 -12.72
CA SER A 133 -13.56 12.08 -13.11
C SER A 133 -14.39 12.72 -11.99
N HIS A 134 -13.93 12.62 -10.71
CA HIS A 134 -14.64 13.12 -9.54
C HIS A 134 -13.81 14.13 -8.70
N LYS A 135 -12.87 14.84 -9.33
CA LYS A 135 -11.97 15.79 -8.66
C LYS A 135 -12.68 16.88 -7.85
N GLU A 136 -13.88 17.29 -8.28
CA GLU A 136 -14.66 18.31 -7.55
C GLU A 136 -15.25 17.79 -6.23
N GLN A 137 -15.53 16.49 -6.15
CA GLN A 137 -16.11 15.86 -4.96
C GLN A 137 -15.05 15.31 -4.01
N ILE A 138 -13.91 14.86 -4.54
CA ILE A 138 -12.78 14.35 -3.79
C ILE A 138 -11.90 15.52 -3.36
N GLY A 139 -11.55 15.58 -2.06
CA GLY A 139 -10.73 16.66 -1.54
C GLY A 139 -9.24 16.40 -1.71
N ASP A 140 -8.51 17.39 -2.22
CA ASP A 140 -7.06 17.41 -2.01
C ASP A 140 -6.78 17.89 -0.59
N VAL A 141 -6.18 17.03 0.22
CA VAL A 141 -5.86 17.32 1.63
C VAL A 141 -4.41 17.77 1.83
N GLY A 142 -3.64 17.90 0.74
CA GLY A 142 -2.22 18.26 0.79
C GLY A 142 -1.31 17.07 1.13
N TYR A 143 -0.11 17.36 1.62
CA TYR A 143 0.94 16.38 1.89
C TYR A 143 1.26 16.31 3.39
N ASP A 144 1.94 15.27 3.83
CA ASP A 144 2.28 15.02 5.24
C ASP A 144 2.85 16.25 5.96
N GLY A 145 3.80 16.94 5.37
CA GLY A 145 4.38 18.15 5.97
C GLY A 145 3.54 19.44 5.81
N ASN A 146 2.45 19.40 5.04
CA ASN A 146 1.61 20.57 4.74
C ASN A 146 0.15 20.15 4.50
N MET A 147 -0.45 19.54 5.52
CA MET A 147 -1.83 19.06 5.48
C MET A 147 -2.84 20.18 5.64
N ASN A 148 -3.88 20.20 4.82
CA ASN A 148 -5.05 21.04 4.97
C ASN A 148 -6.07 20.39 5.90
N TYR A 149 -5.94 20.62 7.20
CA TYR A 149 -6.82 20.04 8.22
C TYR A 149 -8.26 20.54 8.15
N GLU A 150 -8.50 21.77 7.68
CA GLU A 150 -9.86 22.28 7.47
C GLU A 150 -10.56 21.48 6.37
N ARG A 151 -9.85 21.24 5.28
CA ARG A 151 -10.36 20.40 4.19
C ARG A 151 -10.59 18.97 4.69
N LEU A 152 -9.64 18.40 5.41
CA LEU A 152 -9.76 17.04 5.98
C LEU A 152 -11.04 16.93 6.85
N LEU A 153 -11.24 17.84 7.77
CA LEU A 153 -12.45 17.86 8.62
C LEU A 153 -13.74 18.00 7.82
N SER A 154 -13.74 18.86 6.79
CA SER A 154 -14.92 19.04 5.92
C SER A 154 -15.33 17.77 5.18
N LEU A 155 -14.39 16.86 4.95
CA LEU A 155 -14.64 15.58 4.31
C LEU A 155 -15.23 14.55 5.28
N SER A 156 -15.18 14.79 6.60
CA SER A 156 -15.67 13.87 7.63
C SER A 156 -15.23 12.43 7.38
N PRO A 157 -13.91 12.14 7.30
CA PRO A 157 -13.43 10.80 7.04
C PRO A 157 -13.64 9.88 8.24
N ASP A 158 -13.92 8.61 7.97
CA ASP A 158 -13.90 7.57 8.99
C ASP A 158 -12.47 7.20 9.38
N ILE A 159 -11.54 7.26 8.41
CA ILE A 159 -10.13 6.90 8.60
C ILE A 159 -9.23 7.61 7.58
N VAL A 160 -7.98 7.83 7.97
CA VAL A 160 -6.88 8.24 7.09
C VAL A 160 -5.89 7.08 6.93
N LEU A 161 -5.67 6.61 5.71
CA LEU A 161 -4.62 5.66 5.38
C LEU A 161 -3.34 6.45 5.08
N LEU A 162 -2.29 6.20 5.86
CA LEU A 162 -1.05 6.97 5.78
C LEU A 162 0.18 6.06 5.77
N PHE A 163 1.32 6.66 5.51
CA PHE A 163 2.64 6.01 5.56
C PHE A 163 3.63 6.93 6.29
N GLY A 164 4.74 6.36 6.75
CA GLY A 164 5.86 7.12 7.29
C GLY A 164 7.13 6.78 6.52
N VAL A 165 7.97 7.76 6.19
CA VAL A 165 9.20 7.51 5.39
C VAL A 165 10.43 7.34 6.27
N SER A 166 10.74 8.33 7.10
CA SER A 166 11.91 8.31 7.99
C SER A 166 11.51 8.36 9.47
N GLY A 167 10.29 7.92 9.78
CA GLY A 167 9.67 7.96 11.10
C GLY A 167 8.17 8.01 10.97
N ALA A 168 7.49 8.19 12.10
CA ALA A 168 6.05 8.41 12.14
C ALA A 168 5.65 9.64 11.34
N SER A 169 4.45 9.62 10.73
CA SER A 169 3.90 10.74 9.99
C SER A 169 3.74 11.98 10.88
N ALA A 170 4.08 13.15 10.35
CA ALA A 170 3.89 14.43 11.03
C ALA A 170 2.40 14.76 11.28
N MET A 171 1.49 14.10 10.58
CA MET A 171 0.04 14.25 10.77
C MET A 171 -0.47 13.57 12.03
N GLU A 172 0.20 12.54 12.54
CA GLU A 172 -0.29 11.69 13.62
C GLU A 172 -0.75 12.46 14.87
N PRO A 173 0.03 13.40 15.44
CA PRO A 173 -0.39 14.14 16.62
C PRO A 173 -1.68 14.92 16.39
N LYS A 174 -1.84 15.48 15.20
CA LYS A 174 -3.04 16.29 14.89
C LYS A 174 -4.25 15.43 14.60
N LEU A 175 -4.10 14.27 13.96
CA LEU A 175 -5.19 13.32 13.77
C LEU A 175 -5.71 12.80 15.11
N ARG A 176 -4.81 12.50 16.06
CA ARG A 176 -5.18 12.15 17.45
C ARG A 176 -5.96 13.26 18.15
N GLU A 177 -5.47 14.50 18.06
CA GLU A 177 -6.16 15.68 18.62
C GLU A 177 -7.58 15.86 18.07
N LEU A 178 -7.74 15.60 16.76
CA LEU A 178 -9.01 15.73 16.06
C LEU A 178 -9.92 14.51 16.23
N GLY A 179 -9.44 13.43 16.85
CA GLY A 179 -10.18 12.18 17.02
C GLY A 179 -10.46 11.46 15.71
N ILE A 180 -9.62 11.66 14.68
CA ILE A 180 -9.73 11.00 13.38
C ILE A 180 -8.85 9.75 13.41
N PRO A 181 -9.41 8.53 13.27
CA PRO A 181 -8.64 7.31 13.20
C PRO A 181 -7.69 7.31 12.00
N TYR A 182 -6.57 6.64 12.16
CA TYR A 182 -5.61 6.43 11.06
C TYR A 182 -4.99 5.04 11.13
N ALA A 183 -4.53 4.56 9.98
CA ALA A 183 -3.76 3.32 9.89
C ALA A 183 -2.51 3.52 9.02
N TYR A 184 -1.40 2.98 9.49
CA TYR A 184 -0.18 2.90 8.69
C TYR A 184 -0.28 1.74 7.70
N MET A 185 0.00 2.03 6.45
CA MET A 185 0.10 1.05 5.38
C MET A 185 1.57 0.92 4.99
N GLY A 186 2.10 -0.30 5.09
CA GLY A 186 3.54 -0.57 4.92
C GLY A 186 3.89 -1.22 3.57
N GLU A 187 3.01 -1.20 2.58
CA GLU A 187 3.23 -1.88 1.30
C GLU A 187 4.50 -1.43 0.58
N TYR A 188 4.88 -0.17 0.76
CA TYR A 188 6.09 0.39 0.13
C TYR A 188 7.39 -0.19 0.69
N LEU A 189 7.36 -0.77 1.91
CA LEU A 189 8.49 -1.41 2.58
C LEU A 189 8.71 -2.85 2.10
N GLU A 190 7.70 -3.47 1.50
CA GLU A 190 7.78 -4.84 1.03
C GLU A 190 8.78 -4.98 -0.12
N GLN A 191 9.68 -5.94 0.00
CA GLN A 191 10.65 -6.28 -1.05
C GLN A 191 10.07 -7.23 -2.09
N SER A 192 9.03 -7.97 -1.72
CA SER A 192 8.33 -8.89 -2.62
C SER A 192 7.22 -8.17 -3.40
N PRO A 193 7.16 -8.33 -4.74
CA PRO A 193 6.05 -7.82 -5.54
C PRO A 193 4.69 -8.33 -5.07
N LEU A 194 4.60 -9.61 -4.73
CA LEU A 194 3.39 -10.20 -4.19
C LEU A 194 3.07 -9.71 -2.77
N GLY A 195 4.10 -9.47 -1.93
CA GLY A 195 3.92 -8.89 -0.60
C GLY A 195 3.31 -7.49 -0.67
N LYS A 196 3.78 -6.64 -1.61
CA LYS A 196 3.16 -5.32 -1.84
C LYS A 196 1.69 -5.44 -2.20
N ALA A 197 1.35 -6.31 -3.14
CA ALA A 197 -0.02 -6.52 -3.60
C ALA A 197 -0.93 -7.08 -2.50
N GLU A 198 -0.41 -7.88 -1.59
CA GLU A 198 -1.17 -8.53 -0.52
C GLU A 198 -1.75 -7.55 0.50
N TRP A 199 -1.19 -6.34 0.63
CA TRP A 199 -1.74 -5.26 1.44
C TRP A 199 -3.17 -4.83 1.02
N LEU A 200 -3.61 -5.23 -0.18
CA LEU A 200 -5.01 -5.13 -0.60
C LEU A 200 -5.96 -5.75 0.43
N VAL A 201 -5.56 -6.86 1.08
CA VAL A 201 -6.38 -7.55 2.09
C VAL A 201 -6.50 -6.72 3.37
N ALA A 202 -5.44 -5.99 3.76
CA ALA A 202 -5.51 -5.07 4.90
C ALA A 202 -6.49 -3.89 4.63
N VAL A 203 -6.44 -3.31 3.42
CA VAL A 203 -7.41 -2.27 3.01
C VAL A 203 -8.82 -2.83 2.94
N ALA A 204 -8.98 -4.06 2.44
CA ALA A 204 -10.27 -4.75 2.40
C ALA A 204 -10.83 -5.00 3.81
N GLU A 205 -9.99 -5.36 4.79
CA GLU A 205 -10.41 -5.52 6.18
C GLU A 205 -10.93 -4.20 6.77
N ILE A 206 -10.22 -3.09 6.56
CA ILE A 206 -10.64 -1.73 6.98
C ILE A 206 -11.98 -1.36 6.35
N ALA A 207 -12.19 -1.76 5.11
CA ALA A 207 -13.43 -1.50 4.36
C ALA A 207 -14.58 -2.51 4.66
N GLY A 208 -14.36 -3.51 5.53
CA GLY A 208 -15.33 -4.56 5.86
C GLY A 208 -15.55 -5.59 4.74
N MET A 209 -14.52 -5.80 3.90
CA MET A 209 -14.59 -6.62 2.69
C MET A 209 -13.44 -7.64 2.61
N ARG A 210 -12.92 -8.11 3.75
CA ARG A 210 -11.74 -8.99 3.78
C ARG A 210 -11.87 -10.18 2.84
N GLU A 211 -12.97 -10.91 2.87
CA GLU A 211 -13.18 -12.07 2.00
C GLU A 211 -13.06 -11.70 0.51
N ARG A 212 -13.58 -10.53 0.13
CA ARG A 212 -13.41 -10.00 -1.23
C ARG A 212 -11.96 -9.66 -1.54
N GLY A 213 -11.24 -9.07 -0.60
CA GLY A 213 -9.80 -8.81 -0.72
C GLY A 213 -8.99 -10.09 -0.94
N GLU A 214 -9.25 -11.11 -0.14
CA GLU A 214 -8.63 -12.44 -0.30
C GLU A 214 -8.95 -13.08 -1.66
N GLU A 215 -10.20 -12.94 -2.13
CA GLU A 215 -10.62 -13.43 -3.45
C GLU A 215 -9.88 -12.72 -4.59
N VAL A 216 -9.82 -11.38 -4.55
CA VAL A 216 -9.11 -10.58 -5.56
C VAL A 216 -7.62 -10.89 -5.55
N PHE A 217 -7.01 -10.96 -4.36
CA PHE A 217 -5.58 -11.25 -4.25
C PHE A 217 -5.23 -12.66 -4.72
N ARG A 218 -6.06 -13.65 -4.49
CA ARG A 218 -5.80 -15.08 -4.81
C ARG A 218 -5.41 -15.31 -6.27
N GLU A 219 -5.96 -14.53 -7.19
CA GLU A 219 -5.70 -14.65 -8.63
C GLU A 219 -4.33 -14.10 -9.06
N ILE A 220 -3.80 -13.12 -8.30
CA ILE A 220 -2.56 -12.42 -8.66
C ILE A 220 -1.34 -13.34 -8.59
N PRO A 221 -1.07 -14.07 -7.49
CA PRO A 221 0.05 -15.01 -7.41
C PRO A 221 0.01 -16.10 -8.48
N LEU A 222 -1.18 -16.61 -8.82
CA LEU A 222 -1.33 -17.66 -9.83
C LEU A 222 -0.81 -17.21 -11.21
N ARG A 223 -1.19 -15.98 -11.62
CA ARG A 223 -0.71 -15.40 -12.88
C ARG A 223 0.78 -15.05 -12.80
N TYR A 224 1.20 -14.43 -11.70
CA TYR A 224 2.57 -14.03 -11.46
C TYR A 224 3.53 -15.22 -11.53
N ASP A 225 3.25 -16.32 -10.84
CA ASP A 225 4.08 -17.52 -10.81
C ASP A 225 4.10 -18.27 -12.16
N SER A 226 3.00 -18.20 -12.90
CA SER A 226 2.95 -18.72 -14.27
C SER A 226 3.92 -17.97 -15.18
N LEU A 227 3.93 -16.64 -15.14
CA LEU A 227 4.81 -15.78 -15.93
C LEU A 227 6.28 -15.97 -15.52
N LYS A 228 6.56 -15.98 -14.23
CA LYS A 228 7.88 -16.26 -13.66
C LYS A 228 8.42 -17.62 -14.12
N THR A 229 7.57 -18.64 -14.10
CA THR A 229 7.94 -20.00 -14.58
C THR A 229 8.24 -19.99 -16.08
N LEU A 230 7.50 -19.20 -16.87
CA LEU A 230 7.77 -19.01 -18.29
C LEU A 230 9.11 -18.31 -18.52
N ALA A 231 9.35 -17.21 -17.82
CA ALA A 231 10.58 -16.42 -17.91
C ALA A 231 11.83 -17.23 -17.50
N ALA A 232 11.69 -18.11 -16.51
CA ALA A 232 12.79 -18.98 -16.06
C ALA A 232 13.30 -19.95 -17.13
N LYS A 233 12.53 -20.21 -18.20
CA LYS A 233 12.93 -21.07 -19.32
C LYS A 233 13.80 -20.34 -20.35
N ALA A 234 13.98 -19.02 -20.23
CA ALA A 234 14.82 -18.25 -21.14
C ALA A 234 16.28 -18.68 -20.99
N GLU A 235 16.91 -19.03 -22.11
CA GLU A 235 18.34 -19.44 -22.15
C GLU A 235 19.28 -18.29 -21.84
N ARG A 236 18.87 -17.06 -22.21
CA ARG A 236 19.64 -15.84 -21.99
C ARG A 236 18.92 -14.96 -20.98
N LYS A 237 19.68 -14.47 -20.00
CA LYS A 237 19.22 -13.49 -19.01
C LYS A 237 19.79 -12.12 -19.36
N PRO A 238 18.99 -11.18 -19.90
CA PRO A 238 19.47 -9.85 -20.22
C PRO A 238 19.89 -9.10 -18.96
N VAL A 239 20.99 -8.36 -19.05
CA VAL A 239 21.45 -7.47 -18.00
C VAL A 239 20.68 -6.16 -18.12
N VAL A 240 20.12 -5.67 -17.00
CA VAL A 240 19.16 -4.55 -16.97
C VAL A 240 19.72 -3.40 -16.16
N MET A 241 19.83 -2.23 -16.77
CA MET A 241 20.06 -0.93 -16.12
C MET A 241 18.76 -0.27 -15.73
N LEU A 242 18.74 0.48 -14.61
CA LEU A 242 17.58 1.16 -14.07
C LEU A 242 17.78 2.67 -13.93
N ASN A 243 16.66 3.38 -14.08
CA ASN A 243 16.47 4.79 -13.71
C ASN A 243 17.32 5.77 -14.52
N THR A 244 17.21 7.03 -14.15
CA THR A 244 18.04 8.18 -14.56
C THR A 244 18.55 8.86 -13.31
N PRO A 245 19.55 9.76 -13.40
CA PRO A 245 20.01 10.51 -12.24
C PRO A 245 18.89 11.39 -11.67
N TYR A 246 18.92 11.58 -10.36
CA TYR A 246 18.16 12.60 -9.67
C TYR A 246 19.13 13.69 -9.18
N GLY A 247 19.05 14.88 -9.76
CA GLY A 247 20.09 15.89 -9.60
C GLY A 247 21.44 15.36 -10.10
N ASP A 248 22.47 15.48 -9.27
CA ASP A 248 23.84 15.04 -9.59
C ASP A 248 24.12 13.58 -9.19
N SER A 249 23.12 12.86 -8.69
CA SER A 249 23.30 11.50 -8.15
C SER A 249 22.48 10.48 -8.90
N TRP A 250 23.08 9.33 -9.21
CA TRP A 250 22.37 8.16 -9.71
C TRP A 250 22.10 7.20 -8.55
N LEU A 251 20.84 7.08 -8.17
CA LEU A 251 20.43 6.23 -7.05
C LEU A 251 20.18 4.80 -7.53
N MET A 252 21.05 3.87 -7.15
CA MET A 252 20.89 2.44 -7.43
C MET A 252 20.11 1.79 -6.32
N ALA A 253 19.01 1.13 -6.69
CA ALA A 253 18.24 0.34 -5.75
C ALA A 253 19.06 -0.87 -5.27
N PRO A 254 18.90 -1.34 -4.02
CA PRO A 254 19.60 -2.54 -3.55
C PRO A 254 19.16 -3.79 -4.34
N PRO A 255 20.03 -4.81 -4.44
CA PRO A 255 19.68 -6.08 -5.11
C PRO A 255 18.48 -6.81 -4.48
N SER A 256 18.16 -6.52 -3.22
CA SER A 256 16.99 -7.04 -2.50
C SER A 256 15.69 -6.29 -2.79
N SER A 257 15.75 -5.18 -3.54
CA SER A 257 14.59 -4.31 -3.78
C SER A 257 13.50 -4.98 -4.63
N TYR A 258 12.29 -4.46 -4.48
CA TYR A 258 11.12 -4.81 -5.30
C TYR A 258 11.43 -4.85 -6.81
N VAL A 259 12.08 -3.80 -7.34
CA VAL A 259 12.37 -3.71 -8.77
C VAL A 259 13.43 -4.72 -9.21
N ALA A 260 14.46 -4.96 -8.40
CA ALA A 260 15.46 -5.99 -8.68
C ALA A 260 14.84 -7.40 -8.67
N ARG A 261 13.88 -7.63 -7.78
CA ARG A 261 13.12 -8.88 -7.74
C ARG A 261 12.27 -9.05 -8.99
N LEU A 262 11.54 -8.01 -9.42
CA LEU A 262 10.77 -8.05 -10.68
C LEU A 262 11.65 -8.38 -11.88
N ILE A 263 12.82 -7.76 -12.01
CA ILE A 263 13.78 -8.06 -13.08
C ILE A 263 14.20 -9.52 -13.04
N ALA A 264 14.52 -10.06 -11.86
CA ALA A 264 14.93 -11.46 -11.70
C ALA A 264 13.80 -12.42 -12.07
N ASP A 265 12.56 -12.12 -11.61
CA ASP A 265 11.38 -12.93 -11.87
C ASP A 265 10.93 -12.85 -13.33
N ALA A 266 11.24 -11.76 -14.05
CA ALA A 266 11.12 -11.61 -15.51
C ALA A 266 12.24 -12.32 -16.30
N GLY A 267 13.14 -13.03 -15.63
CA GLY A 267 14.26 -13.73 -16.26
C GLY A 267 15.44 -12.82 -16.63
N GLY A 268 15.48 -11.58 -16.17
CA GLY A 268 16.59 -10.66 -16.32
C GLY A 268 17.62 -10.74 -15.18
N GLN A 269 18.65 -9.95 -15.31
CA GLN A 269 19.69 -9.77 -14.30
C GLN A 269 19.88 -8.27 -14.04
N TYR A 270 19.61 -7.84 -12.82
CA TYR A 270 19.88 -6.47 -12.44
C TYR A 270 21.38 -6.17 -12.46
N VAL A 271 21.80 -5.09 -13.12
CA VAL A 271 23.22 -4.78 -13.34
C VAL A 271 23.98 -4.45 -12.06
N TYR A 272 23.29 -3.89 -11.06
CA TYR A 272 23.89 -3.48 -9.78
C TYR A 272 23.79 -4.61 -8.77
N THR A 273 24.95 -5.16 -8.36
CA THR A 273 25.03 -6.35 -7.50
C THR A 273 25.66 -6.09 -6.15
N GLN A 274 26.05 -4.83 -5.86
CA GLN A 274 26.64 -4.51 -4.55
C GLN A 274 25.57 -4.58 -3.47
N ASP A 275 25.86 -5.32 -2.41
CA ASP A 275 24.99 -5.36 -1.25
C ASP A 275 25.05 -4.04 -0.48
N THR A 276 23.93 -3.39 -0.35
CA THR A 276 23.76 -2.11 0.35
C THR A 276 22.72 -2.19 1.45
N GLY A 277 22.34 -3.40 1.86
CA GLY A 277 21.21 -3.63 2.76
C GLY A 277 19.89 -3.24 2.10
N ASN A 278 19.07 -2.43 2.79
CA ASN A 278 17.73 -2.02 2.32
C ASN A 278 17.71 -0.60 1.71
N GLN A 279 18.87 0.06 1.56
CA GLN A 279 18.91 1.44 1.13
C GLN A 279 19.45 1.59 -0.29
N SER A 280 18.86 2.50 -1.05
CA SER A 280 19.43 2.92 -2.34
C SER A 280 20.77 3.62 -2.12
N ARG A 281 21.73 3.35 -3.00
CA ARG A 281 23.06 3.92 -2.94
C ARG A 281 23.31 4.91 -4.08
N PRO A 282 23.78 6.12 -3.80
CA PRO A 282 24.25 7.01 -4.84
C PRO A 282 25.56 6.48 -5.44
N ILE A 283 25.63 6.48 -6.77
CA ILE A 283 26.85 6.24 -7.54
C ILE A 283 27.15 7.46 -8.39
N ASP A 284 28.41 7.61 -8.80
CA ASP A 284 28.82 8.68 -9.70
C ASP A 284 28.46 8.39 -11.17
N THR A 285 28.58 9.41 -12.01
CA THR A 285 28.24 9.33 -13.43
C THR A 285 29.11 8.34 -14.19
N GLU A 286 30.39 8.16 -13.81
CA GLU A 286 31.32 7.26 -14.48
C GLU A 286 30.97 5.80 -14.19
N GLU A 287 30.66 5.47 -12.94
CA GLU A 287 30.18 4.15 -12.56
C GLU A 287 28.83 3.85 -13.24
N ALA A 288 27.89 4.79 -13.23
CA ALA A 288 26.60 4.64 -13.90
C ALA A 288 26.76 4.40 -15.40
N TYR A 289 27.67 5.14 -16.09
CA TYR A 289 27.95 4.93 -17.50
C TYR A 289 28.52 3.52 -17.76
N ARG A 290 29.49 3.08 -16.95
CA ARG A 290 30.06 1.74 -17.06
C ARG A 290 28.99 0.65 -16.89
N LEU A 291 28.10 0.79 -15.93
CA LEU A 291 27.00 -0.13 -15.71
C LEU A 291 26.01 -0.12 -16.88
N ALA A 292 25.68 1.04 -17.43
CA ALA A 292 24.83 1.16 -18.61
C ALA A 292 25.47 0.49 -19.83
N GLU A 293 26.79 0.68 -20.08
CA GLU A 293 27.49 0.04 -21.20
C GLU A 293 27.54 -1.50 -21.06
N MET A 294 27.57 -2.03 -19.83
CA MET A 294 27.52 -3.46 -19.56
C MET A 294 26.12 -4.07 -19.71
N SER A 295 25.08 -3.24 -19.78
CA SER A 295 23.69 -3.68 -19.81
C SER A 295 23.23 -4.02 -21.21
N ASP A 296 22.29 -5.00 -21.30
CA ASP A 296 21.61 -5.35 -22.54
C ASP A 296 20.41 -4.42 -22.80
N CYS A 297 19.76 -3.94 -21.75
CA CYS A 297 18.65 -3.02 -21.84
C CYS A 297 18.64 -2.03 -20.67
N TRP A 298 17.92 -0.93 -20.85
CA TRP A 298 17.78 0.12 -19.87
C TRP A 298 16.28 0.44 -19.70
N ILE A 299 15.78 0.39 -18.48
CA ILE A 299 14.37 0.58 -18.17
C ILE A 299 14.14 1.69 -17.15
N ASN A 300 12.91 2.20 -17.07
CA ASN A 300 12.49 3.25 -16.14
C ASN A 300 13.32 4.53 -16.31
N VAL A 301 13.40 5.05 -17.52
CA VAL A 301 14.22 6.21 -17.85
C VAL A 301 13.55 7.55 -17.44
N GLY A 302 12.91 7.58 -16.30
CA GLY A 302 12.36 8.79 -15.70
C GLY A 302 11.19 9.38 -16.50
N SER A 303 11.17 10.69 -16.67
CA SER A 303 10.13 11.41 -17.41
C SER A 303 10.28 11.35 -18.93
N ALA A 304 11.38 10.82 -19.46
CA ALA A 304 11.65 10.80 -20.89
C ALA A 304 10.61 9.96 -21.66
N ALA A 305 9.89 10.58 -22.58
CA ALA A 305 8.94 9.93 -23.49
C ALA A 305 9.60 9.56 -24.84
N SER A 306 10.83 9.99 -25.06
CA SER A 306 11.59 9.74 -26.29
C SER A 306 13.10 9.70 -26.02
N LEU A 307 13.87 9.12 -26.93
CA LEU A 307 15.36 9.17 -26.88
C LEU A 307 15.86 10.62 -26.98
N LYS A 308 15.13 11.51 -27.64
CA LYS A 308 15.49 12.93 -27.69
C LYS A 308 15.42 13.59 -26.31
N GLU A 309 14.32 13.36 -25.59
CA GLU A 309 14.17 13.86 -24.22
C GLU A 309 15.17 13.21 -23.25
N LEU A 310 15.46 11.92 -23.43
CA LEU A 310 16.49 11.23 -22.66
C LEU A 310 17.87 11.85 -22.90
N ALA A 311 18.17 12.28 -24.15
CA ALA A 311 19.40 12.97 -24.47
C ALA A 311 19.53 14.34 -23.80
N GLU A 312 18.43 15.01 -23.50
CA GLU A 312 18.42 16.27 -22.74
C GLU A 312 18.74 16.03 -21.24
N ILE A 313 18.32 14.89 -20.69
CA ILE A 313 18.56 14.51 -19.29
C ILE A 313 19.99 13.96 -19.11
N VAL A 314 20.41 13.03 -19.98
CA VAL A 314 21.69 12.31 -19.84
C VAL A 314 22.45 12.22 -21.18
N PRO A 315 22.92 13.35 -21.75
CA PRO A 315 23.52 13.39 -23.09
C PRO A 315 24.71 12.43 -23.23
N LYS A 316 25.50 12.25 -22.20
CA LYS A 316 26.69 11.37 -22.21
C LYS A 316 26.32 9.88 -22.36
N PHE A 317 25.08 9.48 -22.04
CA PHE A 317 24.64 8.09 -22.08
C PHE A 317 24.08 7.66 -23.44
N MET A 318 23.94 8.60 -24.37
CA MET A 318 23.36 8.31 -25.69
C MET A 318 24.24 7.41 -26.55
N ASP A 319 25.50 7.20 -26.17
CA ASP A 319 26.43 6.28 -26.80
C ASP A 319 26.58 4.94 -26.05
N THR A 320 25.76 4.68 -25.05
CA THR A 320 25.76 3.41 -24.32
C THR A 320 25.09 2.30 -25.13
N ARG A 321 25.46 1.05 -24.86
CA ARG A 321 25.01 -0.12 -25.60
C ARG A 321 23.47 -0.22 -25.70
N PRO A 322 22.66 -0.06 -24.62
CA PRO A 322 21.19 -0.14 -24.73
C PRO A 322 20.62 0.90 -25.70
N VAL A 323 21.19 2.09 -25.74
CA VAL A 323 20.74 3.18 -26.63
C VAL A 323 21.12 2.87 -28.08
N ARG A 324 22.37 2.47 -28.35
CA ARG A 324 22.83 2.08 -29.70
C ARG A 324 22.01 0.91 -30.28
N GLU A 325 21.59 -0.03 -29.41
CA GLU A 325 20.81 -1.22 -29.81
C GLU A 325 19.30 -0.98 -29.79
N GLY A 326 18.84 0.24 -29.45
CA GLY A 326 17.41 0.57 -29.38
C GLY A 326 16.64 -0.17 -28.28
N ARG A 327 17.31 -0.53 -27.19
CA ARG A 327 16.75 -1.30 -26.06
C ARG A 327 16.59 -0.46 -24.81
N VAL A 328 15.94 0.69 -25.00
CA VAL A 328 15.57 1.60 -23.91
C VAL A 328 14.06 1.59 -23.78
N TYR A 329 13.57 1.33 -22.59
CA TYR A 329 12.15 1.22 -22.31
C TYR A 329 11.75 2.08 -21.12
N ASN A 330 10.50 2.54 -21.11
CA ASN A 330 9.97 3.32 -19.99
C ASN A 330 8.58 2.83 -19.58
N ASN A 331 8.21 3.12 -18.36
CA ASN A 331 6.93 2.76 -17.74
C ASN A 331 5.86 3.87 -17.83
N ASN A 332 6.09 4.92 -18.65
CA ASN A 332 5.28 6.14 -18.68
C ASN A 332 4.11 6.13 -19.68
N ARG A 333 3.73 4.96 -20.21
CA ARG A 333 2.63 4.85 -21.19
C ARG A 333 1.28 5.32 -20.63
N ARG A 334 1.05 5.11 -19.33
CA ARG A 334 -0.19 5.49 -18.63
C ARG A 334 0.07 6.61 -17.63
N THR A 335 0.72 7.67 -18.11
CA THR A 335 0.98 8.87 -17.32
C THR A 335 -0.05 9.93 -17.64
N ASN A 336 -0.62 10.58 -16.62
CA ASN A 336 -1.52 11.71 -16.80
C ASN A 336 -0.75 13.01 -17.12
N PRO A 337 -1.42 14.10 -17.57
CA PRO A 337 -0.74 15.34 -17.93
C PRO A 337 0.07 16.01 -16.83
N SER A 338 -0.24 15.75 -15.56
CA SER A 338 0.47 16.28 -14.40
C SER A 338 1.67 15.41 -13.97
N GLY A 339 1.88 14.26 -14.62
CA GLY A 339 2.99 13.35 -14.31
C GLY A 339 2.63 12.19 -13.40
N GLY A 340 1.36 12.07 -12.96
CA GLY A 340 0.89 10.88 -12.26
C GLY A 340 0.99 9.65 -13.15
N ASN A 341 1.48 8.54 -12.63
CA ASN A 341 1.80 7.35 -13.42
C ASN A 341 1.18 6.10 -12.79
N ASP A 342 0.24 5.51 -13.52
CA ASP A 342 -0.49 4.30 -13.10
C ASP A 342 0.41 3.08 -12.83
N TYR A 343 1.62 3.04 -13.37
CA TYR A 343 2.61 2.03 -13.03
C TYR A 343 2.89 1.99 -11.50
N TRP A 344 2.88 3.13 -10.84
CA TRP A 344 3.08 3.27 -9.40
C TRP A 344 1.77 3.22 -8.58
N GLU A 345 0.64 3.13 -9.24
CA GLU A 345 -0.69 3.01 -8.65
C GLU A 345 -1.22 1.57 -8.80
N SER A 346 -1.95 1.27 -9.87
CA SER A 346 -2.50 -0.07 -10.11
C SER A 346 -1.42 -1.14 -10.32
N GLY A 347 -0.26 -0.76 -10.86
CA GLY A 347 0.87 -1.67 -11.04
C GLY A 347 1.41 -2.27 -9.74
N VAL A 348 1.27 -1.58 -8.61
CA VAL A 348 1.67 -2.12 -7.29
C VAL A 348 0.78 -3.30 -6.89
N ILE A 349 -0.51 -3.25 -7.24
CA ILE A 349 -1.48 -4.30 -6.92
C ILE A 349 -1.43 -5.43 -7.94
N HIS A 350 -1.04 -5.11 -9.18
CA HIS A 350 -0.97 -6.03 -10.30
C HIS A 350 0.48 -6.28 -10.76
N PRO A 351 1.36 -6.80 -9.88
CA PRO A 351 2.73 -7.14 -10.27
C PRO A 351 2.79 -8.21 -11.37
N ASP A 352 1.74 -9.00 -11.52
CA ASP A 352 1.56 -9.95 -12.60
C ASP A 352 1.48 -9.26 -13.98
N LEU A 353 0.80 -8.12 -14.07
CA LEU A 353 0.74 -7.32 -15.31
C LEU A 353 2.09 -6.64 -15.59
N ILE A 354 2.76 -6.14 -14.56
CA ILE A 354 4.10 -5.57 -14.70
C ILE A 354 5.11 -6.63 -15.16
N LEU A 355 4.99 -7.86 -14.66
CA LEU A 355 5.87 -8.97 -15.04
C LEU A 355 5.60 -9.43 -16.49
N GLN A 356 4.36 -9.27 -16.97
CA GLN A 356 3.97 -9.60 -18.33
C GLN A 356 4.54 -8.63 -19.36
N ASP A 357 4.63 -7.34 -19.05
CA ASP A 357 5.15 -6.25 -19.91
C ASP A 357 6.67 -6.35 -20.10
#